data_ba49dbb713b034fd78c12a06e7ed1296
#
_entry.id   ba49dbb713b034fd78c12a06e7ed1296
#
_cell.length_a   1.000
_cell.length_b   1.000
_cell.length_c   1.000
_cell.angle_alpha   90.00
_cell.angle_beta   90.00
_cell.angle_gamma   90.00
#
_symmetry.space_group_name_H-M   'P 1'
#
loop_
_entity.id
_entity.type
_entity.pdbx_description
1 polymer ?
#
loop_
_entity_poly.entity_id
_entity_poly.type
_entity_poly.pdbx_seq_one_letter_code
_entity_poly.pdbx_strand_id
1 'polypeptide(L)'
;MKFKFFILISLFFSLHTQATLSINDSNSKLNFYPESNEINANSENILTIEISMDKGWHTYWINPGDSGDPAEFEWELPEGFQISGPIWPSPDKIPFPPLMTYGFDDQVILPFILKTPKIIPKQFEIGLKANWLVCKEICIPQSGSGKIKFPYQNVNALSNDQLKEIKTRTIQKINLKKFKVISDKNFE
;
A
#
# COMPACT_ATOMS: atom_id res chain seq x y z
N MET A 1 -3.14 58.65 35.32
CA MET A 1 -3.31 57.19 35.39
C MET A 1 -3.38 56.65 33.95
N LYS A 2 -2.26 56.08 33.42
CA LYS A 2 -2.19 55.61 32.02
C LYS A 2 -2.45 54.08 32.03
N PHE A 3 -3.63 53.69 31.53
CA PHE A 3 -3.98 52.27 31.33
C PHE A 3 -3.25 51.73 30.11
N LYS A 4 -2.28 50.82 30.31
CA LYS A 4 -1.66 50.07 29.23
C LYS A 4 -2.55 48.88 28.87
N PHE A 5 -3.20 48.95 27.69
CA PHE A 5 -3.95 47.86 27.12
C PHE A 5 -2.98 46.82 26.56
N PHE A 6 -2.89 45.67 27.20
CA PHE A 6 -2.07 44.54 26.76
C PHE A 6 -2.95 43.70 25.79
N ILE A 7 -2.68 43.82 24.49
CA ILE A 7 -3.33 42.97 23.47
C ILE A 7 -2.67 41.61 23.52
N LEU A 8 -3.36 40.61 24.08
CA LEU A 8 -2.96 39.22 24.06
C LEU A 8 -3.26 38.65 22.64
N ILE A 9 -2.24 38.59 21.78
CA ILE A 9 -2.34 37.94 20.49
C ILE A 9 -2.31 36.43 20.75
N SER A 10 -3.48 35.80 20.75
CA SER A 10 -3.63 34.36 20.78
C SER A 10 -3.22 33.79 19.41
N LEU A 11 -2.01 33.24 19.32
CA LEU A 11 -1.59 32.43 18.19
C LEU A 11 -2.42 31.13 18.17
N PHE A 12 -3.47 31.11 17.38
CA PHE A 12 -4.14 29.86 17.02
C PHE A 12 -3.17 29.01 16.18
N PHE A 13 -2.45 28.13 16.83
CA PHE A 13 -1.75 27.04 16.16
C PHE A 13 -2.81 26.08 15.64
N SER A 14 -3.17 26.20 14.37
CA SER A 14 -3.97 25.19 13.68
C SER A 14 -3.16 23.89 13.63
N LEU A 15 -3.49 22.98 14.52
CA LEU A 15 -3.02 21.58 14.42
C LEU A 15 -3.64 21.01 13.15
N HIS A 16 -2.88 20.99 12.07
CA HIS A 16 -3.23 20.27 10.87
C HIS A 16 -3.10 18.79 11.19
N THR A 17 -4.21 18.13 11.46
CA THR A 17 -4.27 16.67 11.55
C THR A 17 -3.96 16.09 10.19
N GLN A 18 -2.81 15.46 10.09
CA GLN A 18 -2.34 14.80 8.88
C GLN A 18 -3.14 13.50 8.69
N ALA A 19 -3.86 13.42 7.59
CA ALA A 19 -4.67 12.25 7.26
C ALA A 19 -3.86 11.23 6.47
N THR A 20 -2.98 10.49 7.14
CA THR A 20 -2.53 9.20 6.60
C THR A 20 -3.69 8.23 6.75
N LEU A 21 -4.08 7.53 5.70
CA LEU A 21 -5.00 6.42 5.88
C LEU A 21 -4.24 5.28 6.54
N SER A 22 -4.48 5.11 7.82
CA SER A 22 -3.95 4.02 8.61
C SER A 22 -5.11 3.25 9.22
N ILE A 23 -5.19 1.97 8.87
CA ILE A 23 -6.16 1.04 9.42
C ILE A 23 -5.42 0.18 10.42
N ASN A 24 -5.78 0.31 11.70
CA ASN A 24 -5.20 -0.50 12.77
C ASN A 24 -6.21 -1.59 13.14
N ASP A 25 -5.77 -2.82 13.13
CA ASP A 25 -6.50 -3.96 13.65
C ASP A 25 -5.62 -4.73 14.64
N SER A 26 -6.17 -5.76 15.30
CA SER A 26 -5.62 -6.36 16.52
C SER A 26 -4.20 -6.91 16.41
N ASN A 27 -3.71 -7.30 15.23
CA ASN A 27 -2.36 -7.88 15.07
C ASN A 27 -1.64 -7.37 13.84
N SER A 28 -2.20 -6.35 13.19
CA SER A 28 -1.55 -5.70 12.07
C SER A 28 -2.05 -4.28 11.87
N LYS A 29 -1.31 -3.58 11.03
CA LYS A 29 -1.62 -2.22 10.62
C LYS A 29 -1.45 -2.13 9.10
N LEU A 30 -2.46 -1.59 8.42
CA LEU A 30 -2.38 -1.25 7.01
C LEU A 30 -2.21 0.26 6.86
N ASN A 31 -1.17 0.67 6.18
CA ASN A 31 -0.93 2.04 5.77
C ASN A 31 -1.10 2.17 4.26
N PHE A 32 -1.75 3.25 3.82
CA PHE A 32 -1.88 3.59 2.42
C PHE A 32 -1.27 4.97 2.16
N TYR A 33 -0.38 5.08 1.19
CA TYR A 33 0.28 6.34 0.82
C TYR A 33 0.71 6.37 -0.65
N PRO A 34 0.72 7.57 -1.28
CA PRO A 34 1.26 7.76 -2.62
C PRO A 34 2.80 7.87 -2.59
N GLU A 35 3.46 7.63 -3.72
CA GLU A 35 4.89 7.90 -3.89
C GLU A 35 5.21 9.39 -3.73
N SER A 36 4.29 10.25 -4.14
CA SER A 36 4.42 11.71 -4.13
C SER A 36 3.16 12.37 -3.59
N ASN A 37 3.31 13.55 -3.00
CA ASN A 37 2.18 14.36 -2.56
C ASN A 37 1.30 14.84 -3.72
N GLU A 38 1.82 14.83 -4.93
CA GLU A 38 1.11 15.21 -6.15
C GLU A 38 1.00 14.02 -7.10
N ILE A 39 -0.16 13.87 -7.69
CA ILE A 39 -0.43 12.92 -8.76
C ILE A 39 -0.28 13.67 -10.09
N ASN A 40 0.56 13.14 -10.96
CA ASN A 40 0.77 13.71 -12.29
C ASN A 40 -0.33 13.26 -13.25
N ALA A 41 -0.80 14.18 -14.10
CA ALA A 41 -1.75 13.87 -15.17
C ALA A 41 -1.07 13.12 -16.33
N ASN A 42 -1.85 12.33 -17.09
CA ASN A 42 -1.39 11.58 -18.27
C ASN A 42 -0.13 10.73 -18.01
N SER A 43 -0.08 10.11 -16.84
CA SER A 43 1.11 9.37 -16.39
C SER A 43 0.76 8.15 -15.54
N GLU A 44 1.77 7.35 -15.24
CA GLU A 44 1.71 6.29 -14.24
C GLU A 44 2.29 6.83 -12.93
N ASN A 45 1.51 6.74 -11.87
CA ASN A 45 1.87 7.14 -10.52
C ASN A 45 1.86 5.89 -9.63
N ILE A 46 2.65 5.87 -8.56
CA ILE A 46 2.68 4.74 -7.63
C ILE A 46 1.86 5.08 -6.39
N LEU A 47 0.93 4.19 -6.06
CA LEU A 47 0.28 4.13 -4.76
C LEU A 47 0.78 2.89 -4.03
N THR A 48 0.99 2.98 -2.73
CA THR A 48 1.57 1.90 -1.95
C THR A 48 0.68 1.53 -0.79
N ILE A 49 0.46 0.23 -0.62
CA ILE A 49 -0.10 -0.35 0.60
C ILE A 49 1.05 -1.04 1.33
N GLU A 50 1.17 -0.76 2.61
CA GLU A 50 2.06 -1.41 3.54
C GLU A 50 1.21 -2.14 4.57
N ILE A 51 1.43 -3.43 4.76
CA ILE A 51 0.85 -4.20 5.84
C ILE A 51 1.98 -4.58 6.78
N SER A 52 1.93 -4.07 8.00
CA SER A 52 2.88 -4.38 9.07
C SER A 52 2.18 -5.28 10.08
N MET A 53 2.78 -6.40 10.43
CA MET A 53 2.25 -7.38 11.38
C MET A 53 3.00 -7.31 12.70
N ASP A 54 2.34 -7.69 13.79
CA ASP A 54 2.98 -7.88 15.07
C ASP A 54 3.96 -9.05 15.02
N LYS A 55 4.95 -9.04 15.90
CA LYS A 55 6.00 -10.06 15.95
C LYS A 55 5.45 -11.49 15.98
N GLY A 56 5.88 -12.28 14.99
CA GLY A 56 5.51 -13.68 14.83
C GLY A 56 4.15 -13.89 14.17
N TRP A 57 3.54 -12.81 13.65
CA TRP A 57 2.40 -12.88 12.74
C TRP A 57 2.88 -12.72 11.30
N HIS A 58 2.17 -13.35 10.35
CA HIS A 58 2.46 -13.30 8.93
C HIS A 58 1.18 -13.08 8.12
N THR A 59 1.34 -12.59 6.90
CA THR A 59 0.29 -12.52 5.89
C THR A 59 0.72 -13.28 4.63
N TYR A 60 -0.18 -13.42 3.66
CA TYR A 60 -0.03 -14.36 2.57
C TYR A 60 0.32 -13.70 1.24
N TRP A 61 1.03 -14.45 0.41
CA TRP A 61 1.31 -14.10 -0.98
C TRP A 61 0.10 -14.40 -1.86
N ILE A 62 0.11 -13.89 -3.13
CA ILE A 62 -0.98 -14.13 -4.10
C ILE A 62 -1.27 -15.62 -4.34
N ASN A 63 -0.27 -16.48 -4.17
CA ASN A 63 -0.43 -17.93 -4.14
C ASN A 63 0.07 -18.45 -2.79
N PRO A 64 -0.81 -18.57 -1.81
CA PRO A 64 -0.42 -18.85 -0.42
C PRO A 64 0.10 -20.29 -0.19
N GLY A 65 -0.07 -21.19 -1.15
CA GLY A 65 0.31 -22.60 -1.00
C GLY A 65 -0.82 -23.45 -0.42
N ASP A 66 -0.52 -24.21 0.63
CA ASP A 66 -1.46 -25.21 1.17
C ASP A 66 -2.55 -24.61 2.07
N SER A 67 -2.38 -23.37 2.55
CA SER A 67 -3.38 -22.69 3.39
C SER A 67 -3.23 -21.17 3.35
N GLY A 68 -4.27 -20.46 3.77
CA GLY A 68 -4.34 -19.00 3.82
C GLY A 68 -4.94 -18.38 2.57
N ASP A 69 -5.20 -17.08 2.65
CA ASP A 69 -5.78 -16.28 1.57
C ASP A 69 -4.96 -15.00 1.35
N PRO A 70 -4.75 -14.57 0.08
CA PRO A 70 -4.08 -13.31 -0.21
C PRO A 70 -4.93 -12.11 0.19
N ALA A 71 -4.28 -10.97 0.38
CA ALA A 71 -4.98 -9.71 0.58
C ALA A 71 -5.74 -9.28 -0.68
N GLU A 72 -6.95 -8.78 -0.49
CA GLU A 72 -7.84 -8.27 -1.54
C GLU A 72 -8.04 -6.76 -1.40
N PHE A 73 -8.15 -6.07 -2.52
CA PHE A 73 -8.24 -4.61 -2.55
C PHE A 73 -9.31 -4.15 -3.54
N GLU A 74 -10.27 -3.39 -3.04
CA GLU A 74 -11.31 -2.73 -3.85
C GLU A 74 -11.03 -1.22 -3.87
N TRP A 75 -11.08 -0.60 -5.06
CA TRP A 75 -10.73 0.79 -5.25
C TRP A 75 -11.92 1.63 -5.68
N GLU A 76 -12.11 2.77 -5.05
CA GLU A 76 -12.99 3.84 -5.51
C GLU A 76 -12.13 4.91 -6.20
N LEU A 77 -12.22 5.00 -7.52
CA LEU A 77 -11.40 5.90 -8.33
C LEU A 77 -12.25 7.00 -8.97
N PRO A 78 -11.70 8.21 -9.16
CA PRO A 78 -12.34 9.23 -10.00
C PRO A 78 -12.48 8.75 -11.45
N GLU A 79 -13.39 9.40 -12.19
CA GLU A 79 -13.61 9.07 -13.60
C GLU A 79 -12.34 9.19 -14.44
N GLY A 80 -12.09 8.20 -15.29
CA GLY A 80 -10.93 8.12 -16.17
C GLY A 80 -9.64 7.63 -15.52
N PHE A 81 -9.62 7.44 -14.20
CA PHE A 81 -8.48 6.82 -13.51
C PHE A 81 -8.56 5.30 -13.62
N GLN A 82 -7.41 4.65 -13.68
CA GLN A 82 -7.29 3.19 -13.69
C GLN A 82 -6.19 2.76 -12.73
N ILE A 83 -6.38 1.62 -12.06
CA ILE A 83 -5.38 1.07 -11.17
C ILE A 83 -5.07 -0.38 -11.55
N SER A 84 -3.82 -0.77 -11.39
CA SER A 84 -3.35 -2.14 -11.59
C SER A 84 -2.36 -2.55 -10.50
N GLY A 85 -2.33 -3.82 -10.20
CA GLY A 85 -1.51 -4.36 -9.13
C GLY A 85 -2.31 -5.26 -8.20
N PRO A 86 -1.77 -5.56 -7.01
CA PRO A 86 -0.45 -5.13 -6.53
C PRO A 86 0.71 -5.80 -7.29
N ILE A 87 1.89 -5.15 -7.24
CA ILE A 87 3.14 -5.76 -7.65
C ILE A 87 3.65 -6.55 -6.44
N TRP A 88 3.41 -7.84 -6.45
CA TRP A 88 3.79 -8.72 -5.37
C TRP A 88 5.32 -8.92 -5.32
N PRO A 89 5.95 -8.75 -4.15
CA PRO A 89 7.34 -9.18 -3.94
C PRO A 89 7.44 -10.70 -3.95
N SER A 90 8.68 -11.22 -3.99
CA SER A 90 8.92 -12.64 -3.76
C SER A 90 8.60 -12.98 -2.31
N PRO A 91 7.82 -14.06 -2.06
CA PRO A 91 7.45 -14.46 -0.72
C PRO A 91 8.54 -15.25 -0.03
N ASP A 92 8.43 -15.33 1.28
CA ASP A 92 9.13 -16.29 2.11
C ASP A 92 8.35 -17.60 2.21
N LYS A 93 9.06 -18.69 2.54
CA LYS A 93 8.45 -19.98 2.89
C LYS A 93 8.12 -19.97 4.37
N ILE A 94 6.84 -20.17 4.69
CA ILE A 94 6.34 -20.24 6.05
C ILE A 94 5.87 -21.68 6.33
N PRO A 95 6.73 -22.53 6.92
CA PRO A 95 6.39 -23.92 7.16
C PRO A 95 5.42 -24.06 8.35
N PHE A 96 4.31 -24.75 8.14
CA PHE A 96 3.36 -25.15 9.16
C PHE A 96 3.05 -26.64 9.00
N PRO A 97 3.95 -27.54 9.44
CA PRO A 97 3.88 -28.97 9.15
C PRO A 97 2.52 -29.61 9.47
N PRO A 98 1.95 -30.42 8.56
CA PRO A 98 2.51 -30.89 7.28
C PRO A 98 2.37 -29.89 6.12
N LEU A 99 1.80 -28.69 6.34
CA LEU A 99 1.52 -27.69 5.32
C LEU A 99 2.74 -26.80 5.04
N MET A 100 2.82 -26.28 3.82
CA MET A 100 3.76 -25.26 3.40
C MET A 100 3.00 -24.07 2.84
N THR A 101 3.23 -22.90 3.41
CA THR A 101 2.63 -21.65 2.94
C THR A 101 3.68 -20.66 2.44
N TYR A 102 3.23 -19.68 1.68
CA TYR A 102 4.07 -18.61 1.14
C TYR A 102 3.46 -17.27 1.52
N GLY A 103 4.29 -16.41 2.12
CA GLY A 103 3.80 -15.14 2.64
C GLY A 103 4.93 -14.22 3.08
N PHE A 104 4.63 -13.38 4.06
CA PHE A 104 5.52 -12.34 4.54
C PHE A 104 5.40 -12.24 6.05
N ASP A 105 6.54 -12.33 6.73
CA ASP A 105 6.66 -12.02 8.14
C ASP A 105 6.88 -10.51 8.33
N ASP A 106 6.50 -9.98 9.49
CA ASP A 106 6.69 -8.60 9.93
C ASP A 106 6.07 -7.53 9.03
N GLN A 107 6.41 -7.47 7.74
CA GLN A 107 5.95 -6.40 6.85
C GLN A 107 5.93 -6.84 5.37
N VAL A 108 4.94 -6.34 4.63
CA VAL A 108 4.92 -6.40 3.17
C VAL A 108 4.55 -5.03 2.57
N ILE A 109 5.26 -4.65 1.51
CA ILE A 109 5.02 -3.46 0.72
C ILE A 109 4.46 -3.86 -0.64
N LEU A 110 3.26 -3.38 -0.96
CA LEU A 110 2.49 -3.72 -2.15
C LEU A 110 2.26 -2.48 -3.00
N PRO A 111 3.09 -2.23 -4.02
CA PRO A 111 2.90 -1.12 -4.95
C PRO A 111 1.77 -1.39 -5.94
N PHE A 112 1.02 -0.33 -6.27
CA PHE A 112 0.02 -0.29 -7.33
C PHE A 112 0.38 0.78 -8.34
N ILE A 113 0.03 0.59 -9.61
CA ILE A 113 0.22 1.57 -10.67
C ILE A 113 -1.11 2.25 -10.93
N LEU A 114 -1.19 3.54 -10.63
CA LEU A 114 -2.33 4.41 -10.92
C LEU A 114 -2.09 5.14 -12.24
N LYS A 115 -2.87 4.83 -13.26
CA LYS A 115 -2.89 5.56 -14.53
C LYS A 115 -3.91 6.68 -14.47
N THR A 116 -3.49 7.87 -14.84
CA THR A 116 -4.31 9.07 -14.80
C THR A 116 -4.68 9.56 -16.20
N PRO A 117 -5.87 10.16 -16.39
CA PRO A 117 -6.26 10.80 -17.64
C PRO A 117 -5.43 12.07 -17.92
N LYS A 118 -5.58 12.62 -19.13
CA LYS A 118 -4.89 13.87 -19.55
C LYS A 118 -5.27 15.07 -18.70
N ILE A 119 -6.49 15.10 -18.18
CA ILE A 119 -7.01 16.17 -17.34
C ILE A 119 -7.46 15.52 -16.03
N ILE A 120 -6.93 15.99 -14.93
CA ILE A 120 -7.31 15.54 -13.58
C ILE A 120 -7.92 16.72 -12.80
N PRO A 121 -8.87 16.46 -11.90
CA PRO A 121 -9.41 17.50 -11.02
C PRO A 121 -8.32 18.09 -10.13
N LYS A 122 -8.45 19.36 -9.77
CA LYS A 122 -7.53 20.02 -8.81
C LYS A 122 -7.58 19.37 -7.43
N GLN A 123 -8.72 18.82 -7.07
CA GLN A 123 -8.92 18.07 -5.82
C GLN A 123 -9.75 16.84 -6.15
N PHE A 124 -9.34 15.70 -5.63
CA PHE A 124 -10.05 14.43 -5.77
C PHE A 124 -9.70 13.49 -4.61
N GLU A 125 -10.44 12.40 -4.51
CA GLU A 125 -10.23 11.38 -3.50
C GLU A 125 -10.01 10.02 -4.17
N ILE A 126 -9.17 9.20 -3.58
CA ILE A 126 -9.05 7.78 -3.93
C ILE A 126 -9.45 6.98 -2.70
N GLY A 127 -10.47 6.14 -2.85
CA GLY A 127 -10.94 5.23 -1.82
C GLY A 127 -10.33 3.85 -1.94
N LEU A 128 -10.09 3.23 -0.81
CA LEU A 128 -9.62 1.86 -0.66
C LEU A 128 -10.49 1.12 0.34
N LYS A 129 -10.90 -0.10 -0.01
CA LYS A 129 -11.37 -1.11 0.92
C LYS A 129 -10.43 -2.31 0.78
N ALA A 130 -9.94 -2.83 1.89
CA ALA A 130 -9.01 -3.93 1.94
C ALA A 130 -9.50 -5.02 2.89
N ASN A 131 -9.30 -6.28 2.49
CA ASN A 131 -9.46 -7.45 3.33
C ASN A 131 -8.15 -8.23 3.29
N TRP A 132 -7.66 -8.67 4.44
CA TRP A 132 -6.44 -9.48 4.50
C TRP A 132 -6.50 -10.45 5.67
N LEU A 133 -5.70 -11.50 5.60
CA LEU A 133 -5.60 -12.51 6.62
C LEU A 133 -4.24 -12.41 7.31
N VAL A 134 -4.22 -12.43 8.63
CA VAL A 134 -3.00 -12.55 9.42
C VAL A 134 -3.06 -13.78 10.29
N CYS A 135 -1.97 -14.52 10.34
CA CYS A 135 -1.91 -15.80 11.03
C CYS A 135 -0.65 -15.93 11.90
N LYS A 136 -0.81 -16.68 13.00
CA LYS A 136 0.26 -17.20 13.85
C LYS A 136 -0.04 -18.65 14.18
N GLU A 137 -0.70 -18.92 15.30
CA GLU A 137 -1.29 -20.23 15.64
C GLU A 137 -2.72 -20.34 15.12
N ILE A 138 -3.40 -19.21 15.02
CA ILE A 138 -4.73 -19.05 14.45
C ILE A 138 -4.69 -17.97 13.36
N CYS A 139 -5.64 -18.03 12.45
CA CYS A 139 -5.80 -17.01 11.40
C CYS A 139 -6.94 -16.06 11.76
N ILE A 140 -6.71 -14.78 11.65
CA ILE A 140 -7.66 -13.71 11.96
C ILE A 140 -7.90 -12.90 10.70
N PRO A 141 -9.11 -12.95 10.11
CA PRO A 141 -9.49 -12.05 9.04
C PRO A 141 -9.53 -10.61 9.53
N GLN A 142 -8.95 -9.72 8.76
CA GLN A 142 -8.94 -8.28 9.01
C GLN A 142 -9.49 -7.52 7.83
N SER A 143 -10.06 -6.37 8.07
CA SER A 143 -10.60 -5.52 7.01
C SER A 143 -10.57 -4.05 7.42
N GLY A 144 -10.62 -3.19 6.41
CA GLY A 144 -10.78 -1.78 6.64
C GLY A 144 -10.98 -1.00 5.36
N SER A 145 -11.40 0.24 5.52
CA SER A 145 -11.61 1.14 4.39
C SER A 145 -11.29 2.57 4.76
N GLY A 146 -10.99 3.37 3.74
CA GLY A 146 -10.77 4.79 3.90
C GLY A 146 -10.48 5.49 2.60
N LYS A 147 -10.29 6.82 2.65
CA LYS A 147 -10.06 7.67 1.48
C LYS A 147 -8.86 8.57 1.68
N ILE A 148 -8.08 8.75 0.64
CA ILE A 148 -7.01 9.74 0.59
C ILE A 148 -7.43 10.88 -0.33
N LYS A 149 -7.23 12.11 0.17
CA LYS A 149 -7.46 13.34 -0.58
C LYS A 149 -6.19 13.79 -1.29
N PHE A 150 -6.35 14.28 -2.51
CA PHE A 150 -5.26 14.88 -3.28
C PHE A 150 -5.54 16.36 -3.57
N PRO A 151 -4.51 17.25 -3.56
CA PRO A 151 -3.11 16.93 -3.28
C PRO A 151 -2.90 16.33 -1.89
N TYR A 152 -2.04 15.34 -1.80
CA TYR A 152 -1.77 14.63 -0.54
C TYR A 152 -0.90 15.51 0.38
N GLN A 153 -1.38 15.77 1.57
CA GLN A 153 -0.71 16.67 2.53
C GLN A 153 -0.08 15.89 3.68
N ASN A 154 0.70 14.86 3.39
CA ASN A 154 1.41 14.16 4.44
C ASN A 154 2.92 14.29 4.29
N VAL A 155 3.61 14.54 5.39
CA VAL A 155 5.07 14.67 5.47
C VAL A 155 5.78 13.32 5.37
N ASN A 156 5.06 12.21 5.52
CA ASN A 156 5.59 10.85 5.46
C ASN A 156 5.40 10.23 4.07
N ALA A 157 5.77 10.94 3.02
CA ALA A 157 6.03 10.30 1.74
C ALA A 157 7.04 9.15 1.94
N LEU A 158 6.90 8.08 1.13
CA LEU A 158 7.83 6.96 1.17
C LEU A 158 9.28 7.43 1.32
N SER A 159 10.02 6.81 2.21
CA SER A 159 11.45 7.10 2.32
C SER A 159 12.15 6.79 1.00
N ASN A 160 13.29 7.43 0.75
CA ASN A 160 14.07 7.17 -0.46
C ASN A 160 14.45 5.67 -0.58
N ASP A 161 14.64 4.98 0.53
CA ASP A 161 14.96 3.54 0.55
C ASP A 161 13.75 2.70 0.16
N GLN A 162 12.56 3.01 0.66
CA GLN A 162 11.31 2.36 0.27
C GLN A 162 11.01 2.59 -1.22
N LEU A 163 11.18 3.81 -1.73
CA LEU A 163 11.05 4.13 -3.14
C LEU A 163 12.04 3.35 -4.01
N LYS A 164 13.29 3.22 -3.57
CA LYS A 164 14.31 2.47 -4.27
C LYS A 164 13.96 0.98 -4.32
N GLU A 165 13.49 0.42 -3.23
CA GLU A 165 13.06 -0.98 -3.15
C GLU A 165 11.88 -1.25 -4.11
N ILE A 166 10.85 -0.40 -4.09
CA ILE A 166 9.70 -0.49 -5.00
C ILE A 166 10.15 -0.42 -6.45
N LYS A 167 10.99 0.56 -6.81
CA LYS A 167 11.52 0.72 -8.17
C LYS A 167 12.33 -0.50 -8.60
N THR A 168 13.16 -1.04 -7.75
CA THR A 168 13.96 -2.23 -8.05
C THR A 168 13.07 -3.45 -8.32
N ARG A 169 12.05 -3.69 -7.50
CA ARG A 169 11.09 -4.78 -7.67
C ARG A 169 10.23 -4.60 -8.92
N THR A 170 9.83 -3.37 -9.24
CA THR A 170 9.08 -3.03 -10.46
C THR A 170 9.91 -3.27 -11.73
N ILE A 171 11.19 -2.89 -11.71
CA ILE A 171 12.13 -3.12 -12.83
C ILE A 171 12.36 -4.61 -13.06
N GLN A 172 12.51 -5.42 -12.02
CA GLN A 172 12.64 -6.87 -12.14
C GLN A 172 11.44 -7.49 -12.82
N LYS A 173 10.21 -7.07 -12.49
CA LYS A 173 8.98 -7.57 -13.12
C LYS A 173 8.91 -7.19 -14.61
N ILE A 174 9.41 -6.03 -15.00
CA ILE A 174 9.46 -5.61 -16.42
C ILE A 174 10.47 -6.45 -17.20
N ASN A 175 11.60 -6.81 -16.60
CA ASN A 175 12.61 -7.67 -17.24
C ASN A 175 12.13 -9.11 -17.44
N LEU A 176 11.27 -9.63 -16.58
CA LEU A 176 10.66 -10.95 -16.73
C LEU A 176 9.80 -11.08 -18.01
N LYS A 177 9.25 -9.99 -18.55
CA LYS A 177 8.56 -10.00 -19.85
C LYS A 177 9.48 -10.30 -21.03
N LYS A 178 10.80 -10.27 -20.88
CA LYS A 178 11.79 -10.62 -21.91
C LYS A 178 12.17 -12.10 -21.91
N PHE A 179 11.72 -12.90 -20.96
CA PHE A 179 11.96 -14.33 -20.97
C PHE A 179 11.03 -14.99 -22.00
N LYS A 180 11.63 -15.39 -23.13
CA LYS A 180 10.99 -16.27 -24.08
C LYS A 180 10.80 -17.60 -23.40
N VAL A 181 9.56 -18.01 -23.12
CA VAL A 181 9.29 -19.39 -22.68
C VAL A 181 9.61 -20.29 -23.85
N ILE A 182 10.76 -20.95 -23.80
CA ILE A 182 11.07 -22.06 -24.71
C ILE A 182 10.29 -23.23 -24.14
N SER A 183 9.10 -23.47 -24.71
CA SER A 183 8.39 -24.74 -24.46
C SER A 183 9.19 -25.84 -25.11
N ASP A 184 9.97 -26.56 -24.33
CA ASP A 184 10.54 -27.85 -24.78
C ASP A 184 9.38 -28.82 -24.95
N LYS A 185 9.11 -29.18 -26.20
CA LYS A 185 8.06 -30.12 -26.59
C LYS A 185 8.49 -31.60 -26.43
N ASN A 186 9.37 -31.89 -25.48
CA ASN A 186 9.84 -33.25 -25.24
C ASN A 186 9.64 -33.64 -23.77
N PHE A 187 8.38 -33.86 -23.39
CA PHE A 187 8.04 -34.80 -22.32
C PHE A 187 7.08 -35.80 -22.94
N GLU A 188 7.65 -36.93 -23.44
CA GLU A 188 6.99 -38.20 -23.53
C GLU A 188 6.95 -38.88 -22.17
#